data_3dbbb312663aabe8eae53625c886e568
#
_entry.id   3dbbb312663aabe8eae53625c886e568
#
_cell.length_a   1.000
_cell.length_b   1.000
_cell.length_c   1.000
_cell.angle_alpha   90.00
_cell.angle_beta   90.00
_cell.angle_gamma   90.00
#
_symmetry.space_group_name_H-M   'P 1'
#
loop_
_entity.id
_entity.type
_entity.pdbx_description
1 polymer ?
#
loop_
_entity_poly.entity_id
_entity_poly.type
_entity_poly.pdbx_seq_one_letter_code
_entity_poly.pdbx_strand_id
1 'polypeptide(L)'
;INKEAARYFYTLLRNDRGKHALAYFQKRELSEETMKKFGLGYSDQYSDDLYRYLRSKGYEDEILKESGLVTIDERRGGYDKFWNRAMFPIMDVHNKVIGFGGRVMGDGEPKYLNSPETPIFDKSRNLYGLNFARTTKKPQFLLCEGYMDVIALHQAGFDNAVA
;
A
#
# COMPACT_ATOMS: atom_id res chain seq x y z
N ILE A 1 -9.70 9.84 -1.93
CA ILE A 1 -9.93 8.44 -1.53
C ILE A 1 -8.63 7.75 -1.13
N ASN A 2 -7.62 7.76 -1.96
CA ASN A 2 -6.36 7.05 -1.67
C ASN A 2 -5.69 7.53 -0.39
N LYS A 3 -5.71 8.84 -0.14
CA LYS A 3 -5.17 9.40 1.10
C LYS A 3 -5.95 8.91 2.33
N GLU A 4 -7.27 8.88 2.24
CA GLU A 4 -8.14 8.36 3.32
C GLU A 4 -7.86 6.89 3.57
N ALA A 5 -7.78 6.09 2.50
CA ALA A 5 -7.49 4.67 2.62
C ALA A 5 -6.09 4.43 3.21
N ALA A 6 -5.10 5.20 2.77
CA ALA A 6 -3.74 5.08 3.30
C ALA A 6 -3.69 5.37 4.80
N ARG A 7 -4.39 6.40 5.25
CA ARG A 7 -4.48 6.73 6.68
C ARG A 7 -5.16 5.64 7.48
N TYR A 8 -6.22 5.07 6.93
CA TYR A 8 -6.96 3.99 7.57
C TYR A 8 -6.07 2.76 7.75
N PHE A 9 -5.40 2.33 6.69
CA PHE A 9 -4.46 1.22 6.75
C PHE A 9 -3.30 1.49 7.73
N TYR A 10 -2.78 2.71 7.70
CA TYR A 10 -1.69 3.12 8.58
C TYR A 10 -2.08 2.97 10.05
N THR A 11 -3.28 3.41 10.40
CA THR A 11 -3.81 3.31 11.75
C THR A 11 -4.06 1.86 12.16
N LEU A 12 -4.64 1.03 11.26
CA LEU A 12 -4.90 -0.38 11.54
C LEU A 12 -3.63 -1.15 11.86
N LEU A 13 -2.53 -0.87 11.19
CA LEU A 13 -1.25 -1.53 11.46
C LEU A 13 -0.80 -1.34 12.91
N ARG A 14 -1.15 -0.21 13.50
CA ARG A 14 -0.67 0.22 14.82
C ARG A 14 -1.65 -0.07 15.95
N ASN A 15 -2.81 -0.63 15.65
CA ASN A 15 -3.76 -1.05 16.68
C ASN A 15 -3.74 -2.57 16.85
N ASP A 16 -4.56 -3.08 17.77
CA ASP A 16 -4.59 -4.51 18.10
C ASP A 16 -4.95 -5.40 16.91
N ARG A 17 -5.75 -4.89 15.98
CA ARG A 17 -6.18 -5.65 14.80
C ARG A 17 -5.04 -5.92 13.83
N GLY A 18 -4.00 -5.10 13.83
CA GLY A 18 -2.86 -5.20 12.93
C GLY A 18 -1.60 -5.82 13.53
N LYS A 19 -1.67 -6.36 14.75
CA LYS A 19 -0.48 -6.89 15.45
C LYS A 19 0.34 -7.89 14.63
N HIS A 20 -0.33 -8.79 13.92
CA HIS A 20 0.37 -9.82 13.13
C HIS A 20 1.07 -9.22 11.91
N ALA A 21 0.50 -8.19 11.30
CA ALA A 21 1.14 -7.49 10.18
C ALA A 21 2.32 -6.65 10.68
N LEU A 22 2.17 -6.01 11.83
CA LEU A 22 3.27 -5.29 12.45
C LEU A 22 4.42 -6.24 12.79
N ALA A 23 4.11 -7.41 13.34
CA ALA A 23 5.10 -8.44 13.62
C ALA A 23 5.81 -8.91 12.36
N TYR A 24 5.09 -9.01 11.24
CA TYR A 24 5.68 -9.34 9.94
C TYR A 24 6.75 -8.33 9.53
N PHE A 25 6.45 -7.04 9.62
CA PHE A 25 7.42 -6.00 9.29
C PHE A 25 8.59 -5.96 10.26
N GLN A 26 8.33 -6.17 11.55
CA GLN A 26 9.39 -6.20 12.57
C GLN A 26 10.33 -7.40 12.36
N LYS A 27 9.79 -8.55 11.97
CA LYS A 27 10.59 -9.73 11.64
C LYS A 27 11.51 -9.47 10.44
N ARG A 28 11.11 -8.58 9.54
CA ARG A 28 11.92 -8.12 8.42
C ARG A 28 12.89 -7.01 8.83
N GLU A 29 12.99 -6.74 10.13
CA GLU A 29 13.93 -5.78 10.71
C GLU A 29 13.68 -4.33 10.28
N LEU A 30 12.44 -3.98 9.94
CA LEU A 30 12.08 -2.60 9.62
C LEU A 30 11.84 -1.80 10.89
N SER A 31 12.46 -0.62 10.97
CA SER A 31 12.25 0.30 12.08
C SER A 31 10.89 1.01 11.94
N GLU A 32 10.38 1.55 13.06
CA GLU A 32 9.16 2.37 13.02
C GLU A 32 9.34 3.59 12.12
N GLU A 33 10.50 4.20 12.14
CA GLU A 33 10.82 5.34 11.28
C GLU A 33 10.69 4.98 9.80
N THR A 34 11.22 3.82 9.40
CA THR A 34 11.12 3.32 8.02
C THR A 34 9.69 3.00 7.65
N MET A 35 8.95 2.30 8.53
CA MET A 35 7.54 2.00 8.29
C MET A 35 6.72 3.28 8.12
N LYS A 36 7.00 4.30 8.91
CA LYS A 36 6.33 5.60 8.81
C LYS A 36 6.66 6.31 7.50
N LYS A 37 7.94 6.32 7.11
CA LYS A 37 8.40 6.95 5.87
C LYS A 37 7.67 6.40 4.65
N PHE A 38 7.52 5.09 4.57
CA PHE A 38 6.85 4.43 3.45
C PHE A 38 5.34 4.29 3.64
N GLY A 39 4.81 4.75 4.77
CA GLY A 39 3.37 4.74 5.03
C GLY A 39 2.78 3.35 5.19
N LEU A 40 3.57 2.38 5.63
CA LEU A 40 3.15 0.99 5.69
C LEU A 40 1.92 0.81 6.57
N GLY A 41 1.00 -0.05 6.15
CA GLY A 41 -0.28 -0.24 6.79
C GLY A 41 -0.74 -1.69 6.79
N TYR A 42 -1.98 -1.88 7.18
CA TYR A 42 -2.64 -3.18 7.21
C TYR A 42 -4.09 -3.05 6.78
N SER A 43 -4.55 -3.96 5.94
CA SER A 43 -5.96 -4.11 5.58
C SER A 43 -6.50 -5.34 6.29
N ASP A 44 -7.58 -5.16 7.06
CA ASP A 44 -8.11 -6.18 7.97
C ASP A 44 -8.63 -7.41 7.25
N GLN A 45 -8.82 -8.48 8.01
CA GLN A 45 -9.29 -9.76 7.51
C GLN A 45 -10.74 -9.77 7.05
N TYR A 46 -11.52 -8.74 7.36
CA TYR A 46 -12.91 -8.64 6.95
C TYR A 46 -13.01 -8.06 5.54
N SER A 47 -13.82 -8.68 4.69
CA SER A 47 -13.84 -8.40 3.27
C SER A 47 -14.53 -7.09 2.88
N ASP A 48 -15.12 -6.37 3.81
CA ASP A 48 -15.84 -5.12 3.54
C ASP A 48 -15.50 -3.98 4.49
N ASP A 49 -14.42 -4.13 5.24
CA ASP A 49 -14.04 -3.18 6.30
C ASP A 49 -13.72 -1.79 5.72
N LEU A 50 -12.84 -1.73 4.72
CA LEU A 50 -12.50 -0.46 4.06
C LEU A 50 -13.71 0.13 3.33
N TYR A 51 -14.47 -0.72 2.63
CA TYR A 51 -15.65 -0.30 1.92
C TYR A 51 -16.61 0.45 2.85
N ARG A 52 -16.95 -0.15 3.98
CA ARG A 52 -17.85 0.48 4.96
C ARG A 52 -17.27 1.78 5.51
N TYR A 53 -15.96 1.79 5.79
CA TYR A 53 -15.31 3.00 6.28
C TYR A 53 -15.41 4.15 5.28
N LEU A 54 -15.08 3.90 4.01
CA LEU A 54 -15.12 4.93 2.98
C LEU A 54 -16.54 5.39 2.68
N ARG A 55 -17.52 4.47 2.71
CA ARG A 55 -18.93 4.85 2.60
C ARG A 55 -19.35 5.79 3.74
N SER A 56 -18.89 5.53 4.95
CA SER A 56 -19.18 6.39 6.10
C SER A 56 -18.60 7.80 5.96
N LYS A 57 -17.57 7.96 5.12
CA LYS A 57 -16.96 9.25 4.81
C LYS A 57 -17.64 9.96 3.65
N GLY A 58 -18.71 9.40 3.09
CA GLY A 58 -19.48 10.02 2.03
C GLY A 58 -19.09 9.65 0.60
N TYR A 59 -18.17 8.71 0.41
CA TYR A 59 -17.77 8.28 -0.93
C TYR A 59 -18.80 7.32 -1.51
N GLU A 60 -19.26 7.61 -2.73
CA GLU A 60 -20.24 6.78 -3.44
C GLU A 60 -19.58 5.57 -4.10
N ASP A 61 -20.39 4.54 -4.38
CA ASP A 61 -19.90 3.28 -4.95
C ASP A 61 -19.15 3.45 -6.27
N GLU A 62 -19.60 4.35 -7.15
CA GLU A 62 -18.95 4.59 -8.43
C GLU A 62 -17.48 5.06 -8.27
N ILE A 63 -17.26 5.98 -7.35
CA ILE A 63 -15.93 6.50 -7.07
C ILE A 63 -15.04 5.44 -6.41
N LEU A 64 -15.64 4.65 -5.51
CA LEU A 64 -14.91 3.56 -4.84
C LEU A 64 -14.46 2.49 -5.83
N LYS A 65 -15.35 2.15 -6.77
CA LYS A 65 -15.03 1.20 -7.84
C LYS A 65 -13.90 1.72 -8.73
N GLU A 66 -13.97 2.99 -9.11
CA GLU A 66 -12.96 3.64 -9.95
C GLU A 66 -11.60 3.71 -9.27
N SER A 67 -11.57 3.81 -7.95
CA SER A 67 -10.32 3.88 -7.17
C SER A 67 -9.49 2.59 -7.24
N GLY A 68 -10.11 1.47 -7.61
CA GLY A 68 -9.45 0.18 -7.59
C GLY A 68 -9.32 -0.46 -6.21
N LEU A 69 -9.84 0.19 -5.17
CA LEU A 69 -9.78 -0.30 -3.79
C LEU A 69 -10.95 -1.22 -3.43
N VAL A 70 -12.05 -1.08 -4.15
CA VAL A 70 -13.31 -1.77 -3.86
C VAL A 70 -13.86 -2.37 -5.14
N THR A 71 -14.38 -3.57 -5.04
CA THR A 71 -15.16 -4.21 -6.12
C THR A 71 -16.63 -4.09 -5.76
N ILE A 72 -17.45 -3.69 -6.72
CA ILE A 72 -18.90 -3.61 -6.55
C ILE A 72 -19.55 -4.76 -7.30
N ASP A 73 -20.26 -5.60 -6.56
CA ASP A 73 -20.96 -6.77 -7.08
C ASP A 73 -22.46 -6.56 -6.88
N GLU A 74 -23.25 -6.78 -7.91
CA GLU A 74 -24.70 -6.59 -7.85
C GLU A 74 -25.38 -7.45 -6.79
N ARG A 75 -24.84 -8.62 -6.50
CA ARG A 75 -25.40 -9.57 -5.52
C ARG A 75 -24.86 -9.38 -4.12
N ARG A 76 -23.54 -9.10 -4.00
CA ARG A 76 -22.82 -9.05 -2.73
C ARG A 76 -22.63 -7.63 -2.18
N GLY A 77 -22.90 -6.63 -3.03
CA GLY A 77 -22.58 -5.25 -2.69
C GLY A 77 -21.10 -4.97 -2.86
N GLY A 78 -20.55 -4.04 -2.07
CA GLY A 78 -19.15 -3.69 -2.14
C GLY A 78 -18.28 -4.59 -1.27
N TYR A 79 -17.11 -4.93 -1.77
CA TYR A 79 -16.10 -5.64 -0.98
C TYR A 79 -14.70 -5.15 -1.34
N ASP A 80 -13.79 -5.28 -0.39
CA ASP A 80 -12.43 -4.77 -0.50
C ASP A 80 -11.60 -5.62 -1.47
N LYS A 81 -10.80 -4.94 -2.31
CA LYS A 81 -9.83 -5.62 -3.15
C LYS A 81 -8.71 -6.22 -2.30
N PHE A 82 -8.25 -5.47 -1.32
CA PHE A 82 -7.21 -5.90 -0.39
C PHE A 82 -7.85 -6.24 0.95
N TRP A 83 -7.65 -7.45 1.43
CA TRP A 83 -8.09 -7.83 2.77
C TRP A 83 -7.09 -8.85 3.34
N ASN A 84 -6.85 -8.73 4.65
CA ASN A 84 -5.83 -9.48 5.37
C ASN A 84 -4.45 -9.34 4.71
N ARG A 85 -4.05 -8.09 4.44
CA ARG A 85 -2.79 -7.80 3.76
C ARG A 85 -2.01 -6.69 4.46
N ALA A 86 -0.69 -6.87 4.52
CA ALA A 86 0.22 -5.77 4.79
C ALA A 86 0.19 -4.85 3.57
N MET A 87 0.04 -3.55 3.79
CA MET A 87 -0.22 -2.58 2.72
C MET A 87 0.96 -1.67 2.47
N PHE A 88 1.25 -1.47 1.19
CA PHE A 88 2.33 -0.62 0.69
C PHE A 88 1.72 0.48 -0.18
N PRO A 89 1.55 1.71 0.36
CA PRO A 89 1.08 2.80 -0.49
C PRO A 89 2.09 3.09 -1.61
N ILE A 90 1.60 3.22 -2.83
CA ILE A 90 2.41 3.58 -3.99
C ILE A 90 2.24 5.09 -4.19
N MET A 91 3.36 5.82 -4.18
CA MET A 91 3.34 7.28 -4.28
C MET A 91 3.93 7.74 -5.61
N ASP A 92 3.40 8.84 -6.14
CA ASP A 92 4.01 9.51 -7.28
C ASP A 92 5.21 10.37 -6.82
N VAL A 93 5.85 11.05 -7.75
CA VAL A 93 7.04 11.88 -7.45
C VAL A 93 6.73 13.07 -6.54
N HIS A 94 5.46 13.39 -6.35
CA HIS A 94 5.00 14.45 -5.44
C HIS A 94 4.52 13.92 -4.10
N ASN A 95 4.80 12.67 -3.78
CA ASN A 95 4.40 11.99 -2.53
C ASN A 95 2.88 11.83 -2.38
N LYS A 96 2.14 11.82 -3.49
CA LYS A 96 0.71 11.54 -3.47
C LYS A 96 0.47 10.05 -3.65
N VAL A 97 -0.40 9.46 -2.83
CA VAL A 97 -0.74 8.05 -2.94
C VAL A 97 -1.64 7.85 -4.15
N ILE A 98 -1.15 7.08 -5.12
CA ILE A 98 -1.84 6.82 -6.39
C ILE A 98 -2.34 5.39 -6.51
N GLY A 99 -1.89 4.49 -5.66
CA GLY A 99 -2.29 3.09 -5.66
C GLY A 99 -1.70 2.38 -4.46
N PHE A 100 -1.88 1.06 -4.44
CA PHE A 100 -1.42 0.22 -3.34
C PHE A 100 -0.88 -1.11 -3.83
N GLY A 101 0.09 -1.64 -3.09
CA GLY A 101 0.43 -3.04 -3.13
C GLY A 101 0.03 -3.69 -1.82
N GLY A 102 -0.26 -4.98 -1.83
CA GLY A 102 -0.61 -5.70 -0.61
C GLY A 102 -0.02 -7.10 -0.59
N ARG A 103 0.63 -7.44 0.51
CA ARG A 103 1.19 -8.78 0.74
C ARG A 103 0.26 -9.53 1.70
N VAL A 104 -0.26 -10.67 1.26
CA VAL A 104 -1.19 -11.43 2.08
C VAL A 104 -0.54 -11.88 3.39
N MET A 105 -1.32 -11.82 4.48
CA MET A 105 -0.94 -12.42 5.74
C MET A 105 -1.53 -13.84 5.76
N GLY A 106 -0.69 -14.83 6.11
CA GLY A 106 -1.10 -16.23 6.07
C GLY A 106 -0.96 -16.85 4.67
N ASP A 107 -1.82 -17.82 4.36
CA ASP A 107 -1.70 -18.68 3.19
C ASP A 107 -2.57 -18.26 2.00
N GLY A 108 -3.13 -17.06 2.03
CA GLY A 108 -3.98 -16.57 0.93
C GLY A 108 -3.25 -16.37 -0.39
N GLU A 109 -4.02 -16.31 -1.47
CA GLU A 109 -3.52 -16.09 -2.84
C GLU A 109 -4.15 -14.83 -3.44
N PRO A 110 -3.45 -14.10 -4.32
CA PRO A 110 -2.02 -14.20 -4.59
C PRO A 110 -1.18 -13.64 -3.44
N LYS A 111 0.09 -14.04 -3.36
CA LYS A 111 0.99 -13.57 -2.29
C LYS A 111 1.12 -12.05 -2.30
N TYR A 112 1.31 -11.47 -3.48
CA TYR A 112 1.33 -10.01 -3.69
C TYR A 112 0.23 -9.63 -4.66
N LEU A 113 -0.46 -8.53 -4.35
CA LEU A 113 -1.53 -8.00 -5.17
C LEU A 113 -1.31 -6.49 -5.30
N ASN A 114 -1.47 -5.97 -6.51
CA ASN A 114 -1.33 -4.54 -6.78
C ASN A 114 -2.66 -3.93 -7.19
N SER A 115 -2.80 -2.62 -6.99
CA SER A 115 -3.93 -1.87 -7.56
C SER A 115 -3.97 -2.07 -9.08
N PRO A 116 -5.17 -2.14 -9.67
CA PRO A 116 -5.28 -2.11 -11.13
C PRO A 116 -4.90 -0.72 -11.65
N GLU A 117 -4.75 -0.59 -12.97
CA GLU A 117 -4.65 0.71 -13.59
C GLU A 117 -5.90 1.53 -13.26
N THR A 118 -5.71 2.81 -12.92
CA THR A 118 -6.80 3.75 -12.61
C THR A 118 -6.53 5.06 -13.34
N PRO A 119 -7.47 6.02 -13.32
CA PRO A 119 -7.21 7.33 -13.93
C PRO A 119 -5.96 8.04 -13.42
N ILE A 120 -5.51 7.73 -12.20
CA ILE A 120 -4.32 8.38 -11.60
C ILE A 120 -3.15 7.43 -11.44
N PHE A 121 -3.29 6.14 -11.75
CA PHE A 121 -2.23 5.14 -11.58
C PHE A 121 -1.95 4.39 -12.87
N ASP A 122 -0.81 4.71 -13.48
CA ASP A 122 -0.27 4.02 -14.64
C ASP A 122 1.00 3.28 -14.19
N LYS A 123 0.91 1.95 -14.11
CA LYS A 123 2.02 1.10 -13.64
C LYS A 123 3.26 1.24 -14.51
N SER A 124 3.09 1.50 -15.79
CA SER A 124 4.21 1.62 -16.72
C SER A 124 5.02 2.90 -16.52
N ARG A 125 4.48 3.88 -15.81
CA ARG A 125 5.08 5.19 -15.60
C ARG A 125 5.51 5.47 -14.17
N ASN A 126 5.31 4.51 -13.27
CA ASN A 126 5.57 4.74 -11.84
C ASN A 126 6.50 3.66 -11.30
N LEU A 127 7.62 4.11 -10.74
CA LEU A 127 8.55 3.25 -10.03
C LEU A 127 8.36 3.44 -8.53
N TYR A 128 8.23 2.34 -7.82
CA TYR A 128 8.10 2.36 -6.37
C TYR A 128 9.37 2.94 -5.73
N GLY A 129 9.20 3.90 -4.83
CA GLY A 129 10.32 4.52 -4.14
C GLY A 129 10.97 5.68 -4.89
N LEU A 130 10.55 5.96 -6.14
CA LEU A 130 11.14 7.06 -6.91
C LEU A 130 10.89 8.42 -6.25
N ASN A 131 9.78 8.59 -5.56
CA ASN A 131 9.48 9.82 -4.82
C ASN A 131 10.59 10.16 -3.80
N PHE A 132 11.25 9.16 -3.24
CA PHE A 132 12.40 9.35 -2.36
C PHE A 132 13.72 9.35 -3.13
N ALA A 133 13.87 8.43 -4.08
CA ALA A 133 15.12 8.24 -4.81
C ALA A 133 15.44 9.39 -5.77
N ARG A 134 14.46 10.17 -6.19
CA ARG A 134 14.66 11.27 -7.16
C ARG A 134 15.64 12.33 -6.69
N THR A 135 15.83 12.47 -5.39
CA THR A 135 16.73 13.45 -4.80
C THR A 135 18.08 12.86 -4.39
N THR A 136 18.34 11.61 -4.75
CA THR A 136 19.62 10.99 -4.42
C THR A 136 20.77 11.73 -5.07
N LYS A 137 21.92 11.77 -4.36
CA LYS A 137 23.17 12.31 -4.90
C LYS A 137 24.01 11.23 -5.56
N LYS A 138 23.55 9.98 -5.52
CA LYS A 138 24.24 8.86 -6.17
C LYS A 138 24.08 8.95 -7.69
N PRO A 139 25.09 8.48 -8.47
CA PRO A 139 25.06 8.64 -9.93
C PRO A 139 24.10 7.70 -10.65
N GLN A 140 23.52 6.73 -9.97
CA GLN A 140 22.68 5.71 -10.59
C GLN A 140 21.58 5.26 -9.65
N PHE A 141 20.51 4.68 -10.21
CA PHE A 141 19.46 4.03 -9.44
C PHE A 141 19.77 2.54 -9.31
N LEU A 142 19.33 1.95 -8.20
CA LEU A 142 19.33 0.51 -7.99
C LEU A 142 17.92 0.00 -8.29
N LEU A 143 17.80 -0.78 -9.36
CA LEU A 143 16.51 -1.36 -9.75
C LEU A 143 16.30 -2.68 -9.00
N CYS A 144 15.24 -2.76 -8.24
CA CYS A 144 14.89 -3.92 -7.42
C CYS A 144 13.66 -4.62 -7.98
N GLU A 145 13.40 -5.85 -7.51
CA GLU A 145 12.26 -6.64 -7.97
C GLU A 145 10.97 -6.34 -7.19
N GLY A 146 11.06 -5.88 -5.95
CA GLY A 146 9.86 -5.70 -5.12
C GLY A 146 9.96 -4.62 -4.07
N TYR A 147 8.81 -4.33 -3.47
CA TYR A 147 8.65 -3.28 -2.47
C TYR A 147 9.59 -3.45 -1.27
N MET A 148 9.65 -4.66 -0.73
CA MET A 148 10.46 -4.92 0.47
C MET A 148 11.94 -4.68 0.22
N ASP A 149 12.43 -5.00 -0.98
CA ASP A 149 13.83 -4.76 -1.34
C ASP A 149 14.14 -3.26 -1.33
N VAL A 150 13.24 -2.46 -1.91
CA VAL A 150 13.38 -0.99 -1.92
C VAL A 150 13.41 -0.45 -0.50
N ILE A 151 12.45 -0.86 0.33
CA ILE A 151 12.33 -0.37 1.70
C ILE A 151 13.57 -0.74 2.52
N ALA A 152 14.02 -1.99 2.43
CA ALA A 152 15.19 -2.46 3.16
C ALA A 152 16.45 -1.71 2.73
N LEU A 153 16.63 -1.47 1.44
CA LEU A 153 17.78 -0.73 0.93
C LEU A 153 17.77 0.74 1.39
N HIS A 154 16.61 1.40 1.35
CA HIS A 154 16.50 2.77 1.86
C HIS A 154 16.85 2.81 3.35
N GLN A 155 16.37 1.87 4.14
CA GLN A 155 16.70 1.80 5.57
C GLN A 155 18.19 1.63 5.79
N ALA A 156 18.86 0.88 4.92
CA ALA A 156 20.30 0.64 5.00
C ALA A 156 21.15 1.80 4.46
N GLY A 157 20.51 2.88 3.99
CA GLY A 157 21.21 4.05 3.48
C GLY A 157 21.35 4.12 1.96
N PHE A 158 20.76 3.17 1.22
CA PHE A 158 20.79 3.19 -0.24
C PHE A 158 19.52 3.92 -0.75
N ASP A 159 19.58 5.25 -0.73
CA ASP A 159 18.46 6.12 -1.07
C ASP A 159 18.14 6.21 -2.58
N ASN A 160 18.84 5.41 -3.38
CA ASN A 160 18.70 5.34 -4.83
C ASN A 160 17.96 4.08 -5.31
N ALA A 161 17.37 3.30 -4.39
CA ALA A 161 16.65 2.07 -4.75
C ALA A 161 15.24 2.37 -5.24
N VAL A 162 14.84 1.71 -6.32
CA VAL A 162 13.49 1.79 -6.92
C VAL A 162 13.07 0.41 -7.44
N ALA A 163 11.77 0.25 -7.64
CA ALA A 163 11.24 -0.98 -8.23
C ALA A 163 10.14 -0.69 -9.24
#